data_5476d300052d2ca4f3aa04ef346d3634
#
_entry.id   5476d300052d2ca4f3aa04ef346d3634
#
_cell.length_a   1.000
_cell.length_b   1.000
_cell.length_c   1.000
_cell.angle_alpha   90.00
_cell.angle_beta   90.00
_cell.angle_gamma   90.00
#
_symmetry.space_group_name_H-M   'P 1'
#
loop_
_entity.id
_entity.type
_entity.pdbx_description
1 polymer ?
#
loop_
_entity_poly.entity_id
_entity_poly.type
_entity_poly.pdbx_seq_one_letter_code
_entity_poly.pdbx_strand_id
1 'polypeptide(L)'
;MQKGEIPPLDGYGCIAFTSVNGANRFIEHIRRERIDMRSLAGLKFAAVGSGTASALAEVGIYADIIPEVFTVAELAKAIAANIGKGERLLILRAENGSRELNEILSENGVVLDDIKLYDTVPCTKELPRAIDCDYIVFGSSFGVKTFFENSSVGESAKIVCIGTKAAETAEKYTVNKILTAAPHTSEGAVKAIMEDNKK
;
A
#
# COMPACT_ATOMS: atom_id res chain seq x y z
N MET A 1 14.00 -15.91 -13.72
CA MET A 1 14.19 -14.64 -12.98
C MET A 1 14.32 -14.95 -11.50
N GLN A 2 15.28 -14.38 -10.82
CA GLN A 2 15.38 -14.50 -9.37
C GLN A 2 14.22 -13.73 -8.72
N LYS A 3 13.67 -14.25 -7.63
CA LYS A 3 12.58 -13.62 -6.88
C LYS A 3 13.00 -12.21 -6.45
N GLY A 4 12.21 -11.20 -6.80
CA GLY A 4 12.49 -9.80 -6.46
C GLY A 4 13.36 -9.02 -7.43
N GLU A 5 13.74 -9.59 -8.58
CA GLU A 5 14.51 -8.88 -9.59
C GLU A 5 13.59 -8.12 -10.55
N ILE A 6 13.83 -6.80 -10.71
CA ILE A 6 13.10 -5.98 -11.66
C ILE A 6 13.67 -6.27 -13.06
N PRO A 7 12.81 -6.65 -14.03
CA PRO A 7 13.27 -6.93 -15.40
C PRO A 7 13.72 -5.63 -16.10
N PRO A 8 14.42 -5.75 -17.25
CA PRO A 8 14.62 -4.62 -18.14
C PRO A 8 13.28 -3.93 -18.44
N LEU A 9 13.27 -2.60 -18.38
CA LEU A 9 12.02 -1.83 -18.48
C LEU A 9 11.55 -1.63 -19.93
N ASP A 10 12.36 -2.02 -20.90
CA ASP A 10 12.04 -1.97 -22.31
C ASP A 10 10.80 -2.81 -22.63
N GLY A 11 9.86 -2.22 -23.34
CA GLY A 11 8.62 -2.88 -23.75
C GLY A 11 7.48 -2.86 -22.74
N TYR A 12 7.66 -2.19 -21.59
CA TYR A 12 6.53 -1.82 -20.73
C TYR A 12 6.00 -0.43 -21.10
N GLY A 13 4.69 -0.27 -21.04
CA GLY A 13 4.02 1.02 -21.22
C GLY A 13 3.68 1.67 -19.89
N CYS A 14 3.57 0.87 -18.82
CA CYS A 14 3.20 1.36 -17.50
C CYS A 14 3.88 0.56 -16.38
N ILE A 15 4.20 1.25 -15.27
CA ILE A 15 4.64 0.62 -14.01
C ILE A 15 3.67 1.02 -12.90
N ALA A 16 3.15 0.04 -12.16
CA ALA A 16 2.19 0.26 -11.08
C ALA A 16 2.76 -0.07 -9.70
N PHE A 17 2.48 0.81 -8.75
CA PHE A 17 2.90 0.70 -7.35
C PHE A 17 1.68 0.67 -6.43
N THR A 18 1.55 -0.39 -5.65
CA THR A 18 0.47 -0.55 -4.68
C THR A 18 0.85 -0.10 -3.26
N SER A 19 2.06 0.45 -3.09
CA SER A 19 2.55 0.93 -1.79
C SER A 19 3.77 1.84 -1.94
N VAL A 20 4.01 2.69 -0.93
CA VAL A 20 5.22 3.50 -0.76
C VAL A 20 6.49 2.63 -0.79
N ASN A 21 6.46 1.47 -0.11
CA ASN A 21 7.61 0.57 -0.08
C ASN A 21 7.97 0.03 -1.48
N GLY A 22 6.97 -0.29 -2.31
CA GLY A 22 7.20 -0.70 -3.70
C GLY A 22 7.87 0.40 -4.52
N ALA A 23 7.41 1.64 -4.39
CA ALA A 23 8.02 2.81 -5.03
C ALA A 23 9.47 3.01 -4.56
N ASN A 24 9.72 2.96 -3.26
CA ASN A 24 11.07 3.11 -2.71
C ASN A 24 12.03 2.03 -3.20
N ARG A 25 11.59 0.76 -3.27
CA ARG A 25 12.40 -0.33 -3.82
C ARG A 25 12.73 -0.13 -5.29
N PHE A 26 11.81 0.40 -6.06
CA PHE A 26 12.06 0.77 -7.46
C PHE A 26 13.10 1.90 -7.56
N ILE A 27 12.99 2.94 -6.73
CA ILE A 27 13.95 4.04 -6.66
C ILE A 27 15.34 3.53 -6.27
N GLU A 28 15.44 2.65 -5.29
CA GLU A 28 16.69 1.99 -4.90
C GLU A 28 17.28 1.20 -6.08
N HIS A 29 16.46 0.47 -6.83
CA HIS A 29 16.88 -0.27 -8.02
C HIS A 29 17.45 0.66 -9.10
N ILE A 30 16.75 1.74 -9.44
CA ILE A 30 17.23 2.75 -10.40
C ILE A 30 18.61 3.27 -10.00
N ARG A 31 18.78 3.63 -8.72
CA ARG A 31 20.06 4.15 -8.20
C ARG A 31 21.16 3.11 -8.25
N ARG A 32 20.89 1.88 -7.84
CA ARG A 32 21.86 0.77 -7.79
C ARG A 32 22.33 0.39 -9.18
N GLU A 33 21.42 0.25 -10.13
CA GLU A 33 21.70 -0.12 -11.51
C GLU A 33 22.14 1.09 -12.37
N ARG A 34 22.17 2.30 -11.80
CA ARG A 34 22.51 3.56 -12.48
C ARG A 34 21.67 3.80 -13.75
N ILE A 35 20.38 3.47 -13.67
CA ILE A 35 19.45 3.67 -14.78
C ILE A 35 19.30 5.16 -15.04
N ASP A 36 19.47 5.57 -16.28
CA ASP A 36 19.26 6.95 -16.70
C ASP A 36 17.77 7.27 -16.68
N MET A 37 17.36 8.26 -15.90
CA MET A 37 15.97 8.68 -15.78
C MET A 37 15.32 9.05 -17.12
N ARG A 38 16.12 9.47 -18.11
CA ARG A 38 15.63 9.77 -19.47
C ARG A 38 15.14 8.52 -20.19
N SER A 39 15.65 7.33 -19.85
CA SER A 39 15.17 6.07 -20.42
C SER A 39 13.74 5.71 -19.95
N LEU A 40 13.24 6.37 -18.90
CA LEU A 40 11.90 6.17 -18.37
C LEU A 40 10.85 7.12 -19.00
N ALA A 41 11.26 8.02 -19.90
CA ALA A 41 10.40 9.10 -20.44
C ALA A 41 9.16 8.59 -21.22
N GLY A 42 9.17 7.33 -21.68
CA GLY A 42 8.03 6.72 -22.38
C GLY A 42 7.09 5.92 -21.47
N LEU A 43 7.42 5.78 -20.17
CA LEU A 43 6.66 4.99 -19.22
C LEU A 43 5.63 5.83 -18.50
N LYS A 44 4.42 5.29 -18.35
CA LYS A 44 3.43 5.81 -17.40
C LYS A 44 3.68 5.22 -16.02
N PHE A 45 3.44 6.00 -15.00
CA PHE A 45 3.55 5.60 -13.60
C PHE A 45 2.20 5.64 -12.92
N ALA A 46 1.79 4.52 -12.33
CA ALA A 46 0.52 4.39 -11.61
C ALA A 46 0.77 4.19 -10.11
N ALA A 47 0.12 4.98 -9.28
CA ALA A 47 0.25 4.91 -7.82
C ALA A 47 -1.12 4.72 -7.17
N VAL A 48 -1.20 3.83 -6.17
CA VAL A 48 -2.46 3.52 -5.47
C VAL A 48 -3.04 4.70 -4.70
N GLY A 49 -2.22 5.68 -4.36
CA GLY A 49 -2.66 6.87 -3.63
C GLY A 49 -1.56 7.90 -3.46
N SER A 50 -1.90 9.02 -2.82
CA SER A 50 -1.04 10.20 -2.69
C SER A 50 0.32 9.91 -2.05
N GLY A 51 0.38 9.09 -1.00
CA GLY A 51 1.65 8.76 -0.35
C GLY A 51 2.62 8.02 -1.28
N THR A 52 2.12 7.09 -2.11
CA THR A 52 2.93 6.39 -3.11
C THR A 52 3.38 7.32 -4.24
N ALA A 53 2.49 8.20 -4.69
CA ALA A 53 2.81 9.22 -5.68
C ALA A 53 3.87 10.21 -5.15
N SER A 54 3.76 10.65 -3.90
CA SER A 54 4.74 11.53 -3.27
C SER A 54 6.13 10.91 -3.19
N ALA A 55 6.23 9.61 -2.86
CA ALA A 55 7.53 8.92 -2.83
C ALA A 55 8.21 8.90 -4.21
N LEU A 56 7.45 8.73 -5.30
CA LEU A 56 7.97 8.83 -6.66
C LEU A 56 8.39 10.27 -6.99
N ALA A 57 7.59 11.26 -6.57
CA ALA A 57 7.87 12.68 -6.83
C ALA A 57 9.16 13.18 -6.18
N GLU A 58 9.60 12.59 -5.06
CA GLU A 58 10.89 12.91 -4.41
C GLU A 58 12.10 12.72 -5.34
N VAL A 59 11.98 11.89 -6.37
CA VAL A 59 13.02 11.66 -7.38
C VAL A 59 12.66 12.22 -8.75
N GLY A 60 11.62 13.05 -8.85
CA GLY A 60 11.20 13.68 -10.08
C GLY A 60 10.30 12.81 -10.99
N ILE A 61 9.78 11.69 -10.49
CA ILE A 61 8.80 10.86 -11.19
C ILE A 61 7.41 11.25 -10.72
N TYR A 62 6.61 11.84 -11.59
CA TYR A 62 5.22 12.18 -11.28
C TYR A 62 4.31 11.07 -11.79
N ALA A 63 3.43 10.58 -10.91
CA ALA A 63 2.48 9.53 -11.29
C ALA A 63 1.41 10.08 -12.25
N ASP A 64 1.23 9.40 -13.38
CA ASP A 64 0.23 9.75 -14.42
C ASP A 64 -1.17 9.26 -14.02
N ILE A 65 -1.22 8.17 -13.24
CA ILE A 65 -2.46 7.49 -12.86
C ILE A 65 -2.53 7.38 -11.34
N ILE A 66 -3.48 8.09 -10.74
CA ILE A 66 -3.80 8.02 -9.31
C ILE A 66 -5.33 7.95 -9.22
N PRO A 67 -5.93 6.92 -8.63
CA PRO A 67 -7.37 6.84 -8.48
C PRO A 67 -7.88 7.85 -7.46
N GLU A 68 -9.14 8.29 -7.58
CA GLU A 68 -9.77 9.17 -6.59
C GLU A 68 -9.96 8.48 -5.23
N VAL A 69 -10.29 7.18 -5.25
CA VAL A 69 -10.39 6.34 -4.05
C VAL A 69 -9.18 5.43 -3.99
N PHE A 70 -8.37 5.56 -2.95
CA PHE A 70 -7.06 4.92 -2.79
C PHE A 70 -7.18 3.43 -2.45
N THR A 71 -7.77 2.67 -3.37
CA THR A 71 -7.88 1.22 -3.28
C THR A 71 -7.22 0.53 -4.49
N VAL A 72 -6.85 -0.72 -4.30
CA VAL A 72 -6.24 -1.54 -5.35
C VAL A 72 -7.22 -1.77 -6.50
N ALA A 73 -8.51 -1.93 -6.20
CA ALA A 73 -9.55 -2.10 -7.21
C ALA A 73 -9.72 -0.86 -8.08
N GLU A 74 -9.78 0.33 -7.48
CA GLU A 74 -9.90 1.57 -8.23
C GLU A 74 -8.62 1.89 -9.02
N LEU A 75 -7.43 1.56 -8.48
CA LEU A 75 -6.19 1.63 -9.25
C LEU A 75 -6.25 0.74 -10.49
N ALA A 76 -6.73 -0.51 -10.37
CA ALA A 76 -6.86 -1.42 -11.50
C ALA A 76 -7.76 -0.86 -12.60
N LYS A 77 -8.92 -0.30 -12.23
CA LYS A 77 -9.85 0.35 -13.17
C LYS A 77 -9.21 1.56 -13.86
N ALA A 78 -8.54 2.40 -13.07
CA ALA A 78 -7.86 3.59 -13.60
C ALA A 78 -6.73 3.20 -14.58
N ILE A 79 -5.96 2.17 -14.27
CA ILE A 79 -4.94 1.63 -15.18
C ILE A 79 -5.60 1.10 -16.45
N ALA A 80 -6.59 0.23 -16.36
CA ALA A 80 -7.27 -0.35 -17.52
C ALA A 80 -7.86 0.71 -18.47
N ALA A 81 -8.32 1.85 -17.92
CA ALA A 81 -8.82 2.98 -18.69
C ALA A 81 -7.74 3.83 -19.38
N ASN A 82 -6.49 3.75 -18.92
CA ASN A 82 -5.41 4.64 -19.35
C ASN A 82 -4.25 3.93 -20.08
N ILE A 83 -4.23 2.58 -20.11
CA ILE A 83 -3.25 1.84 -20.91
C ILE A 83 -3.85 1.44 -22.27
N GLY A 84 -3.02 1.54 -23.32
CA GLY A 84 -3.41 1.12 -24.68
C GLY A 84 -3.49 -0.40 -24.82
N LYS A 85 -4.27 -0.85 -25.80
CA LYS A 85 -4.30 -2.29 -26.12
C LYS A 85 -2.91 -2.78 -26.54
N GLY A 86 -2.43 -3.83 -25.88
CA GLY A 86 -1.13 -4.42 -26.16
C GLY A 86 0.05 -3.80 -25.38
N GLU A 87 -0.17 -2.70 -24.65
CA GLU A 87 0.82 -2.19 -23.70
C GLU A 87 0.99 -3.19 -22.53
N ARG A 88 2.25 -3.44 -22.14
CA ARG A 88 2.56 -4.31 -20.99
C ARG A 88 2.63 -3.47 -19.74
N LEU A 89 2.05 -3.98 -18.68
CA LEU A 89 2.10 -3.41 -17.33
C LEU A 89 3.09 -4.19 -16.46
N LEU A 90 3.95 -3.47 -15.75
CA LEU A 90 4.78 -4.01 -14.69
C LEU A 90 4.19 -3.64 -13.33
N ILE A 91 3.87 -4.61 -12.49
CA ILE A 91 3.39 -4.39 -11.13
C ILE A 91 4.55 -4.69 -10.16
N LEU A 92 4.88 -3.72 -9.32
CA LEU A 92 5.93 -3.81 -8.32
C LEU A 92 5.34 -3.72 -6.91
N ARG A 93 5.34 -4.84 -6.16
CA ARG A 93 4.62 -4.92 -4.88
C ARG A 93 5.22 -5.91 -3.87
N ALA A 94 4.62 -5.97 -2.68
CA ALA A 94 4.92 -6.97 -1.67
C ALA A 94 4.48 -8.38 -2.10
N GLU A 95 5.15 -9.41 -1.60
CA GLU A 95 4.76 -10.84 -1.78
C GLU A 95 3.30 -11.08 -1.39
N ASN A 96 2.89 -10.56 -0.23
CA ASN A 96 1.55 -10.75 0.35
C ASN A 96 0.51 -9.72 -0.17
N GLY A 97 0.77 -9.03 -1.29
CA GLY A 97 -0.18 -8.10 -1.89
C GLY A 97 -1.44 -8.81 -2.41
N SER A 98 -2.58 -8.11 -2.40
CA SER A 98 -3.86 -8.63 -2.92
C SER A 98 -3.74 -9.04 -4.39
N ARG A 99 -4.35 -10.15 -4.78
CA ARG A 99 -4.46 -10.59 -6.19
C ARG A 99 -5.52 -9.81 -6.98
N GLU A 100 -6.37 -9.06 -6.29
CA GLU A 100 -7.48 -8.30 -6.86
C GLU A 100 -7.05 -7.41 -8.05
N LEU A 101 -5.86 -6.77 -7.96
CA LEU A 101 -5.31 -5.97 -9.06
C LEU A 101 -5.14 -6.79 -10.33
N ASN A 102 -4.52 -7.97 -10.20
CA ASN A 102 -4.23 -8.84 -11.33
C ASN A 102 -5.51 -9.40 -11.96
N GLU A 103 -6.50 -9.77 -11.13
CA GLU A 103 -7.79 -10.30 -11.56
C GLU A 103 -8.52 -9.26 -12.41
N ILE A 104 -8.72 -8.04 -11.88
CA ILE A 104 -9.40 -6.95 -12.60
C ILE A 104 -8.67 -6.59 -13.89
N LEU A 105 -7.35 -6.48 -13.87
CA LEU A 105 -6.56 -6.12 -15.06
C LEU A 105 -6.62 -7.22 -16.13
N SER A 106 -6.52 -8.50 -15.72
CA SER A 106 -6.61 -9.63 -16.65
C SER A 106 -8.00 -9.72 -17.31
N GLU A 107 -9.08 -9.49 -16.56
CA GLU A 107 -10.45 -9.41 -17.07
C GLU A 107 -10.62 -8.30 -18.12
N ASN A 108 -9.84 -7.22 -18.00
CA ASN A 108 -9.80 -6.11 -18.97
C ASN A 108 -8.79 -6.34 -20.11
N GLY A 109 -8.17 -7.51 -20.21
CA GLY A 109 -7.26 -7.88 -21.30
C GLY A 109 -5.89 -7.20 -21.22
N VAL A 110 -5.48 -6.71 -20.05
CA VAL A 110 -4.15 -6.11 -19.82
C VAL A 110 -3.11 -7.21 -19.68
N VAL A 111 -2.03 -7.12 -20.47
CA VAL A 111 -0.86 -7.98 -20.32
C VAL A 111 0.02 -7.45 -19.19
N LEU A 112 0.26 -8.25 -18.16
CA LEU A 112 0.97 -7.80 -16.97
C LEU A 112 2.04 -8.78 -16.49
N ASP A 113 3.10 -8.22 -15.92
CA ASP A 113 4.09 -8.92 -15.12
C ASP A 113 4.01 -8.43 -13.67
N ASP A 114 3.92 -9.35 -12.73
CA ASP A 114 3.72 -9.07 -11.30
C ASP A 114 4.96 -9.49 -10.51
N ILE A 115 5.79 -8.54 -10.15
CA ILE A 115 7.06 -8.76 -9.46
C ILE A 115 6.92 -8.51 -7.97
N LYS A 116 7.23 -9.53 -7.20
CA LYS A 116 7.26 -9.49 -5.73
C LYS A 116 8.63 -9.00 -5.27
N LEU A 117 8.75 -7.69 -4.99
CA LEU A 117 10.02 -7.05 -4.65
C LEU A 117 10.47 -7.30 -3.21
N TYR A 118 9.53 -7.47 -2.29
CA TYR A 118 9.82 -7.60 -0.87
C TYR A 118 8.74 -8.41 -0.16
N ASP A 119 9.08 -8.92 0.99
CA ASP A 119 8.14 -9.55 1.90
C ASP A 119 7.93 -8.67 3.13
N THR A 120 6.72 -8.67 3.66
CA THR A 120 6.39 -8.00 4.92
C THR A 120 6.42 -9.03 6.03
N VAL A 121 7.42 -8.93 6.89
CA VAL A 121 7.59 -9.84 8.03
C VAL A 121 7.24 -9.13 9.33
N PRO A 122 6.65 -9.83 10.30
CA PRO A 122 6.38 -9.27 11.61
C PRO A 122 7.68 -8.85 12.32
N CYS A 123 7.73 -7.64 12.86
CA CYS A 123 8.79 -7.23 13.77
C CYS A 123 8.23 -7.25 15.19
N THR A 124 8.36 -8.39 15.86
CA THR A 124 7.77 -8.61 17.20
C THR A 124 8.78 -8.55 18.33
N LYS A 125 10.07 -8.36 18.03
CA LYS A 125 11.18 -8.45 19.01
C LYS A 125 11.07 -7.46 20.17
N GLU A 126 10.38 -6.35 19.98
CA GLU A 126 10.28 -5.25 20.95
C GLU A 126 8.84 -5.00 21.41
N LEU A 127 7.88 -5.84 21.01
CA LEU A 127 6.51 -5.70 21.47
C LEU A 127 6.38 -6.19 22.91
N PRO A 128 5.95 -5.31 23.86
CA PRO A 128 5.60 -5.76 25.20
C PRO A 128 4.38 -6.68 25.15
N ARG A 129 4.23 -7.56 26.14
CA ARG A 129 3.09 -8.48 26.22
C ARG A 129 1.74 -7.76 26.34
N ALA A 130 1.74 -6.59 26.96
CA ALA A 130 0.58 -5.72 27.09
C ALA A 130 1.01 -4.27 27.00
N ILE A 131 0.19 -3.44 26.37
CA ILE A 131 0.39 -1.99 26.27
C ILE A 131 -0.73 -1.29 27.05
N ASP A 132 -0.34 -0.41 27.95
CA ASP A 132 -1.26 0.52 28.63
C ASP A 132 -1.32 1.82 27.85
N CYS A 133 -2.49 2.10 27.27
CA CYS A 133 -2.73 3.29 26.46
C CYS A 133 -4.23 3.59 26.36
N ASP A 134 -4.58 4.85 26.12
CA ASP A 134 -5.96 5.25 25.82
C ASP A 134 -6.37 4.91 24.39
N TYR A 135 -5.43 5.06 23.44
CA TYR A 135 -5.64 4.78 22.02
C TYR A 135 -4.45 4.07 21.42
N ILE A 136 -4.74 3.11 20.54
CA ILE A 136 -3.73 2.49 19.67
C ILE A 136 -4.18 2.65 18.20
N VAL A 137 -3.25 3.05 17.32
CA VAL A 137 -3.55 3.34 15.91
C VAL A 137 -2.96 2.27 15.02
N PHE A 138 -3.77 1.73 14.11
CA PHE A 138 -3.34 0.75 13.11
C PHE A 138 -3.52 1.27 11.69
N GLY A 139 -2.44 1.25 10.91
CA GLY A 139 -2.43 1.62 9.50
C GLY A 139 -2.84 0.49 8.55
N SER A 140 -2.88 -0.77 9.01
CA SER A 140 -3.14 -1.92 8.13
C SER A 140 -3.66 -3.14 8.90
N SER A 141 -4.38 -4.01 8.18
CA SER A 141 -4.82 -5.32 8.70
C SER A 141 -3.66 -6.21 9.16
N PHE A 142 -2.52 -6.14 8.46
CA PHE A 142 -1.32 -6.87 8.84
C PHE A 142 -0.77 -6.40 10.20
N GLY A 143 -0.76 -5.09 10.43
CA GLY A 143 -0.35 -4.50 11.72
C GLY A 143 -1.28 -4.92 12.86
N VAL A 144 -2.59 -4.89 12.64
CA VAL A 144 -3.59 -5.38 13.61
C VAL A 144 -3.32 -6.83 13.97
N LYS A 145 -3.26 -7.71 12.96
CA LYS A 145 -3.01 -9.15 13.15
C LYS A 145 -1.72 -9.39 13.92
N THR A 146 -0.61 -8.82 13.44
CA THR A 146 0.71 -9.00 14.06
C THR A 146 0.71 -8.54 15.52
N PHE A 147 0.06 -7.41 15.80
CA PHE A 147 -0.02 -6.89 17.17
C PHE A 147 -0.79 -7.84 18.08
N PHE A 148 -2.01 -8.18 17.77
CA PHE A 148 -2.87 -8.99 18.64
C PHE A 148 -2.44 -10.46 18.76
N GLU A 149 -1.67 -10.99 17.80
CA GLU A 149 -1.05 -12.31 17.92
C GLU A 149 0.15 -12.33 18.88
N ASN A 150 0.73 -11.17 19.23
CA ASN A 150 1.96 -11.08 20.01
C ASN A 150 1.85 -10.16 21.24
N SER A 151 0.79 -9.37 21.35
CA SER A 151 0.58 -8.37 22.40
C SER A 151 -0.92 -8.15 22.65
N SER A 152 -1.22 -7.33 23.65
CA SER A 152 -2.58 -6.93 23.98
C SER A 152 -2.64 -5.45 24.42
N VAL A 153 -3.84 -4.92 24.52
CA VAL A 153 -4.13 -3.61 25.15
C VAL A 153 -5.11 -3.79 26.29
N GLY A 154 -5.15 -2.82 27.19
CA GLY A 154 -6.14 -2.78 28.27
C GLY A 154 -7.57 -2.72 27.75
N GLU A 155 -8.55 -3.17 28.55
CA GLU A 155 -9.97 -3.21 28.17
C GLU A 155 -10.55 -1.81 27.88
N SER A 156 -10.00 -0.76 28.48
CA SER A 156 -10.41 0.64 28.27
C SER A 156 -9.80 1.27 27.02
N ALA A 157 -8.75 0.67 26.46
CA ALA A 157 -8.09 1.19 25.26
C ALA A 157 -9.03 1.20 24.06
N LYS A 158 -8.93 2.23 23.22
CA LYS A 158 -9.70 2.34 21.99
C LYS A 158 -8.80 2.09 20.78
N ILE A 159 -9.32 1.34 19.83
CA ILE A 159 -8.59 0.95 18.62
C ILE A 159 -8.95 1.95 17.53
N VAL A 160 -7.95 2.56 16.90
CA VAL A 160 -8.16 3.48 15.78
C VAL A 160 -7.56 2.86 14.52
N CYS A 161 -8.38 2.64 13.51
CA CYS A 161 -7.97 2.05 12.24
C CYS A 161 -8.02 3.09 11.12
N ILE A 162 -6.95 3.23 10.34
CA ILE A 162 -6.92 4.18 9.21
C ILE A 162 -7.90 3.74 8.12
N GLY A 163 -8.06 2.44 7.87
CA GLY A 163 -8.96 1.94 6.83
C GLY A 163 -9.92 0.88 7.33
N THR A 164 -11.02 0.68 6.58
CA THR A 164 -12.08 -0.27 6.89
C THR A 164 -11.58 -1.72 7.01
N LYS A 165 -10.68 -2.17 6.12
CA LYS A 165 -10.09 -3.53 6.20
C LYS A 165 -9.30 -3.76 7.50
N ALA A 166 -8.66 -2.72 8.04
CA ALA A 166 -7.99 -2.81 9.34
C ALA A 166 -8.99 -2.89 10.48
N ALA A 167 -10.10 -2.14 10.42
CA ALA A 167 -11.18 -2.18 11.40
C ALA A 167 -11.86 -3.55 11.44
N GLU A 168 -12.26 -4.09 10.30
CA GLU A 168 -12.84 -5.45 10.16
C GLU A 168 -11.89 -6.54 10.68
N THR A 169 -10.57 -6.30 10.55
CA THR A 169 -9.59 -7.22 11.13
C THR A 169 -9.54 -7.09 12.64
N ALA A 170 -9.56 -5.87 13.18
CA ALA A 170 -9.52 -5.62 14.62
C ALA A 170 -10.73 -6.23 15.35
N GLU A 171 -11.93 -6.17 14.76
CA GLU A 171 -13.15 -6.81 15.28
C GLU A 171 -12.99 -8.30 15.57
N LYS A 172 -12.07 -8.99 14.88
CA LYS A 172 -11.80 -10.42 15.08
C LYS A 172 -10.90 -10.72 16.27
N TYR A 173 -10.19 -9.71 16.77
CA TYR A 173 -9.16 -9.87 17.81
C TYR A 173 -9.50 -9.21 19.14
N THR A 174 -10.42 -8.25 19.15
CA THR A 174 -10.73 -7.49 20.36
C THR A 174 -12.20 -7.07 20.42
N VAL A 175 -12.68 -6.90 21.66
CA VAL A 175 -13.99 -6.33 21.96
C VAL A 175 -13.93 -4.82 22.28
N ASN A 176 -12.73 -4.25 22.28
CA ASN A 176 -12.51 -2.82 22.51
C ASN A 176 -13.24 -1.98 21.45
N LYS A 177 -13.60 -0.75 21.82
CA LYS A 177 -14.20 0.20 20.89
C LYS A 177 -13.27 0.48 19.71
N ILE A 178 -13.78 0.30 18.48
CA ILE A 178 -13.04 0.56 17.25
C ILE A 178 -13.55 1.83 16.60
N LEU A 179 -12.63 2.71 16.23
CA LEU A 179 -12.85 3.94 15.47
C LEU A 179 -12.19 3.79 14.10
N THR A 180 -12.89 4.16 13.03
CA THR A 180 -12.32 4.18 11.69
C THR A 180 -12.08 5.64 11.27
N ALA A 181 -10.89 5.94 10.79
CA ALA A 181 -10.54 7.27 10.32
C ALA A 181 -11.38 7.70 9.10
N ALA A 182 -11.77 8.95 9.08
CA ALA A 182 -12.41 9.61 7.95
C ALA A 182 -11.84 11.04 7.77
N PRO A 183 -11.12 11.30 6.67
CA PRO A 183 -10.70 10.39 5.60
C PRO A 183 -9.74 9.29 6.07
N HIS A 184 -9.47 8.27 5.23
CA HIS A 184 -8.58 7.13 5.53
C HIS A 184 -7.10 7.54 5.47
N THR A 185 -6.71 8.47 6.33
CA THR A 185 -5.36 9.03 6.44
C THR A 185 -4.93 9.13 7.91
N SER A 186 -3.66 9.43 8.16
CA SER A 186 -3.15 9.68 9.51
C SER A 186 -3.85 10.87 10.16
N GLU A 187 -4.13 11.93 9.40
CA GLU A 187 -4.87 13.11 9.85
C GLU A 187 -6.32 12.75 10.24
N GLY A 188 -6.96 11.89 9.45
CA GLY A 188 -8.29 11.36 9.77
C GLY A 188 -8.30 10.54 11.05
N ALA A 189 -7.24 9.77 11.33
CA ALA A 189 -7.10 9.04 12.59
C ALA A 189 -6.96 10.01 13.79
N VAL A 190 -6.14 11.05 13.67
CA VAL A 190 -6.04 12.11 14.70
C VAL A 190 -7.39 12.77 14.94
N LYS A 191 -8.11 13.13 13.87
CA LYS A 191 -9.44 13.71 13.96
C LYS A 191 -10.42 12.80 14.71
N ALA A 192 -10.43 11.51 14.40
CA ALA A 192 -11.29 10.52 15.07
C ALA A 192 -11.01 10.46 16.59
N ILE A 193 -9.74 10.49 16.99
CA ILE A 193 -9.33 10.55 18.40
C ILE A 193 -9.82 11.85 19.07
N MET A 194 -9.62 12.99 18.42
CA MET A 194 -10.03 14.29 18.97
C MET A 194 -11.56 14.39 19.12
N GLU A 195 -12.33 13.83 18.20
CA GLU A 195 -13.79 13.83 18.27
C GLU A 195 -14.31 12.87 19.36
N ASP A 196 -13.64 11.74 19.56
CA ASP A 196 -14.01 10.79 20.61
C ASP A 196 -13.70 11.32 22.01
N ASN A 197 -12.64 12.09 22.19
CA ASN A 197 -12.28 12.72 23.46
C ASN A 197 -13.21 13.88 23.90
N LYS A 198 -14.06 14.38 22.99
CA LYS A 198 -15.05 15.45 23.31
C LYS A 198 -16.37 14.88 23.84
N LYS A 199 -16.53 13.57 23.83
CA LYS A 199 -17.72 12.85 24.31
C LYS A 199 -17.52 12.32 25.72
#